data_188feaf4de482bb34ae290f8e9ea36d4
#
_entry.id   188feaf4de482bb34ae290f8e9ea36d4
#
_cell.length_a   1.000
_cell.length_b   1.000
_cell.length_c   1.000
_cell.angle_alpha   90.00
_cell.angle_beta   90.00
_cell.angle_gamma   90.00
#
_symmetry.space_group_name_H-M   'P 1'
#
loop_
_entity.id
_entity.type
_entity.pdbx_description
1 polymer ?
#
loop_
_entity_poly.entity_id
_entity_poly.type
_entity_poly.pdbx_seq_one_letter_code
_entity_poly.pdbx_strand_id
1 'polypeptide(L)'
;MIQPKKVFRTADGKLGFEWNDGVRGACAIRDLRLACPCALCVDEHTGEKLLDDSTVPADISLVKVQSIGRYAAGLTFSDGHNSGIYPYEKLYNLTKTK
;
A
#
# COMPACT_ATOMS: atom_id res chain seq x y z
N MET A 1 8.81 11.72 -12.26
CA MET A 1 7.88 10.66 -11.80
C MET A 1 8.45 9.98 -10.57
N ILE A 2 7.66 9.87 -9.53
CA ILE A 2 8.12 9.21 -8.30
C ILE A 2 8.20 7.70 -8.50
N GLN A 3 9.32 7.11 -8.12
CA GLN A 3 9.54 5.67 -8.21
C GLN A 3 10.36 5.20 -7.01
N PRO A 4 10.18 3.97 -6.54
CA PRO A 4 10.98 3.44 -5.45
C PRO A 4 12.37 3.01 -5.95
N LYS A 5 13.41 3.39 -5.21
CA LYS A 5 14.76 2.86 -5.41
C LYS A 5 14.93 1.55 -4.66
N LYS A 6 14.31 1.42 -3.50
CA LYS A 6 14.32 0.21 -2.69
C LYS A 6 12.96 -0.01 -2.05
N VAL A 7 12.61 -1.28 -1.89
CA VAL A 7 11.47 -1.73 -1.10
C VAL A 7 12.01 -2.68 -0.04
N PHE A 8 11.65 -2.46 1.21
CA PHE A 8 12.18 -3.25 2.31
C PHE A 8 11.14 -3.42 3.40
N ARG A 9 11.37 -4.38 4.29
CA ARG A 9 10.56 -4.55 5.50
C ARG A 9 11.33 -4.02 6.69
N THR A 10 10.64 -3.28 7.56
CA THR A 10 11.26 -2.78 8.79
C THR A 10 11.25 -3.84 9.87
N ALA A 11 12.04 -3.64 10.93
CA ALA A 11 12.10 -4.58 12.03
C ALA A 11 10.77 -4.74 12.76
N ASP A 12 9.90 -3.72 12.71
CA ASP A 12 8.56 -3.76 13.31
C ASP A 12 7.47 -4.23 12.33
N GLY A 13 7.86 -4.76 11.16
CA GLY A 13 6.93 -5.38 10.22
C GLY A 13 6.22 -4.43 9.27
N LYS A 14 6.66 -3.20 9.17
CA LYS A 14 6.10 -2.24 8.20
C LYS A 14 6.72 -2.44 6.82
N LEU A 15 6.02 -1.98 5.78
CA LEU A 15 6.56 -1.92 4.43
C LEU A 15 7.22 -0.57 4.23
N GLY A 16 8.51 -0.58 3.90
CA GLY A 16 9.28 0.63 3.70
C GLY A 16 9.68 0.83 2.26
N PHE A 17 9.87 2.10 1.91
CA PHE A 17 10.32 2.50 0.59
C PHE A 17 11.43 3.54 0.71
N GLU A 18 12.42 3.44 -0.15
CA GLU A 18 13.36 4.52 -0.42
C GLU A 18 13.04 5.03 -1.83
N TRP A 19 12.64 6.27 -1.93
CA TRP A 19 12.16 6.86 -3.18
C TRP A 19 13.30 7.53 -3.96
N ASN A 20 13.08 7.73 -5.25
CA ASN A 20 14.10 8.29 -6.13
C ASN A 20 14.42 9.77 -5.86
N ASP A 21 13.63 10.44 -5.04
CA ASP A 21 13.92 11.82 -4.60
C ASP A 21 14.69 11.88 -3.28
N GLY A 22 15.10 10.72 -2.74
CA GLY A 22 15.84 10.63 -1.49
C GLY A 22 14.97 10.50 -0.24
N VAL A 23 13.65 10.58 -0.38
CA VAL A 23 12.74 10.42 0.76
C VAL A 23 12.64 8.93 1.12
N ARG A 24 12.64 8.65 2.42
CA ARG A 24 12.44 7.29 2.95
C ARG A 24 11.26 7.32 3.90
N GLY A 25 10.53 6.24 3.95
CA GLY A 25 9.43 6.12 4.87
C GLY A 25 8.87 4.70 4.88
N ALA A 26 7.98 4.43 5.82
CA ALA A 26 7.34 3.14 5.98
C ALA A 26 5.90 3.31 6.41
N CYS A 27 5.08 2.30 6.12
CA CYS A 27 3.67 2.30 6.45
C CYS A 27 3.31 0.93 7.02
N ALA A 28 2.50 0.91 8.07
CA ALA A 28 2.00 -0.34 8.62
C ALA A 28 1.17 -1.08 7.58
N ILE A 29 1.28 -2.42 7.58
CA ILE A 29 0.59 -3.24 6.58
C ILE A 29 -0.92 -3.06 6.67
N ARG A 30 -1.47 -2.96 7.87
CA ARG A 30 -2.90 -2.72 8.06
C ARG A 30 -3.34 -1.40 7.45
N ASP A 31 -2.54 -0.34 7.60
CA ASP A 31 -2.85 0.96 7.03
C ASP A 31 -2.84 0.92 5.50
N LEU A 32 -1.92 0.16 4.92
CA LEU A 32 -1.90 -0.07 3.47
C LEU A 32 -3.17 -0.77 3.00
N ARG A 33 -3.61 -1.80 3.73
CA ARG A 33 -4.83 -2.53 3.39
C ARG A 33 -6.07 -1.64 3.50
N LEU A 34 -6.14 -0.81 4.54
CA LEU A 34 -7.24 0.13 4.73
C LEU A 34 -7.29 1.21 3.65
N ALA A 35 -6.16 1.50 3.01
CA ALA A 35 -6.06 2.48 1.93
C ALA A 35 -6.21 1.85 0.54
N CYS A 36 -6.64 0.59 0.45
CA CYS A 36 -6.75 -0.11 -0.83
C CYS A 36 -7.66 0.65 -1.80
N PRO A 37 -7.20 0.95 -3.02
CA PRO A 37 -7.97 1.74 -3.99
C PRO A 37 -8.85 0.93 -4.92
N CYS A 38 -8.95 -0.39 -4.73
CA CYS A 38 -9.73 -1.23 -5.64
C CYS A 38 -11.23 -0.96 -5.52
N ALA A 39 -11.99 -1.36 -6.55
CA ALA A 39 -13.44 -1.11 -6.62
C ALA A 39 -14.23 -1.76 -5.48
N LEU A 40 -13.70 -2.82 -4.87
CA LEU A 40 -14.34 -3.49 -3.73
C LEU A 40 -14.19 -2.69 -2.44
N CYS A 41 -13.22 -1.80 -2.36
CA CYS A 41 -12.90 -1.02 -1.16
C CYS A 41 -13.29 0.44 -1.27
N VAL A 42 -13.42 0.96 -2.48
CA VAL A 42 -13.75 2.37 -2.74
C VAL A 42 -14.76 2.43 -3.88
N ASP A 43 -15.80 3.25 -3.70
CA ASP A 43 -16.78 3.49 -4.77
C ASP A 43 -16.11 4.29 -5.90
N GLU A 44 -16.19 3.77 -7.13
CA GLU A 44 -15.55 4.39 -8.29
C GLU A 44 -16.20 5.72 -8.68
N HIS A 45 -17.48 5.91 -8.37
CA HIS A 45 -18.21 7.11 -8.76
C HIS A 45 -18.11 8.23 -7.73
N THR A 46 -18.21 7.88 -6.46
CA THR A 46 -18.25 8.87 -5.38
C THR A 46 -16.94 9.01 -4.63
N GLY A 47 -16.02 8.02 -4.77
CA GLY A 47 -14.80 7.96 -3.98
C GLY A 47 -15.04 7.57 -2.53
N GLU A 48 -16.25 7.19 -2.17
CA GLU A 48 -16.59 6.80 -0.80
C GLU A 48 -15.93 5.47 -0.45
N LYS A 49 -15.42 5.39 0.78
CA LYS A 49 -14.78 4.17 1.27
C LYS A 49 -15.86 3.12 1.59
N LEU A 50 -15.78 1.98 0.90
CA LEU A 50 -16.71 0.87 1.08
C LEU A 50 -16.19 -0.15 2.10
N LEU A 51 -14.87 -0.20 2.30
CA LEU A 51 -14.25 -1.16 3.20
C LEU A 51 -14.56 -0.82 4.65
N ASP A 52 -15.06 -1.81 5.38
CA ASP A 52 -15.25 -1.71 6.82
C ASP A 52 -13.92 -2.03 7.52
N ASP A 53 -13.39 -1.06 8.25
CA ASP A 53 -12.10 -1.18 8.93
C ASP A 53 -12.08 -2.37 9.91
N SER A 54 -13.22 -2.68 10.53
CA SER A 54 -13.31 -3.77 11.49
C SER A 54 -13.14 -5.15 10.86
N THR A 55 -13.27 -5.27 9.53
CA THR A 55 -13.08 -6.54 8.83
C THR A 55 -11.62 -6.83 8.54
N VAL A 56 -10.72 -5.84 8.71
CA VAL A 56 -9.29 -6.03 8.46
C VAL A 56 -8.61 -6.45 9.77
N PRO A 57 -7.98 -7.65 9.81
CA PRO A 57 -7.31 -8.11 11.03
C PRO A 57 -6.19 -7.17 11.47
N ALA A 58 -5.99 -7.03 12.78
CA ALA A 58 -4.89 -6.23 13.32
C ALA A 58 -3.53 -6.86 13.00
N ASP A 59 -3.49 -8.18 12.83
CA ASP A 59 -2.29 -8.94 12.52
C ASP A 59 -2.11 -9.23 11.03
N ILE A 60 -2.83 -8.52 10.17
CA ILE A 60 -2.71 -8.71 8.73
C ILE A 60 -1.26 -8.53 8.28
N SER A 61 -0.80 -9.40 7.38
CA SER A 61 0.55 -9.34 6.83
C SER A 61 0.52 -9.20 5.32
N LEU A 62 1.68 -8.80 4.77
CA LEU A 62 1.86 -8.66 3.33
C LEU A 62 2.50 -9.94 2.80
N VAL A 63 1.84 -10.60 1.86
CA VAL A 63 2.31 -11.85 1.26
C VAL A 63 3.22 -11.58 0.07
N LYS A 64 2.88 -10.58 -0.76
CA LYS A 64 3.60 -10.32 -1.99
C LYS A 64 3.53 -8.86 -2.39
N VAL A 65 4.65 -8.35 -2.91
CA VAL A 65 4.73 -7.04 -3.57
C VAL A 65 5.20 -7.28 -5.00
N GLN A 66 4.50 -6.70 -5.97
CA GLN A 66 4.80 -6.90 -7.38
C GLN A 66 4.73 -5.54 -8.10
N SER A 67 5.73 -5.21 -8.91
CA SER A 67 5.66 -4.00 -9.71
C SER A 67 4.68 -4.17 -10.87
N ILE A 68 3.86 -3.14 -11.08
CA ILE A 68 2.87 -3.11 -12.15
C ILE A 68 3.24 -1.95 -13.06
N GLY A 69 3.81 -2.24 -14.21
CA GLY A 69 4.32 -1.21 -15.09
C GLY A 69 5.42 -0.40 -14.41
N ARG A 70 5.46 0.91 -14.66
CA ARG A 70 6.48 1.81 -14.12
C ARG A 70 5.93 2.77 -13.06
N TYR A 71 4.65 2.65 -12.71
CA TYR A 71 3.98 3.68 -11.91
C TYR A 71 3.18 3.11 -10.74
N ALA A 72 3.15 1.80 -10.56
CA ALA A 72 2.32 1.19 -9.54
C ALA A 72 2.93 -0.09 -8.99
N ALA A 73 2.44 -0.51 -7.83
CA ALA A 73 2.75 -1.80 -7.23
C ALA A 73 1.46 -2.52 -6.86
N GLY A 74 1.43 -3.83 -7.10
CA GLY A 74 0.36 -4.70 -6.64
C GLY A 74 0.73 -5.28 -5.29
N LEU A 75 -0.17 -5.21 -4.33
CA LEU A 75 0.02 -5.75 -2.99
C LEU A 75 -0.95 -6.89 -2.75
N THR A 76 -0.43 -8.01 -2.26
CA THR A 76 -1.24 -9.17 -1.85
C THR A 76 -1.14 -9.33 -0.34
N PHE A 77 -2.28 -9.34 0.32
CA PHE A 77 -2.36 -9.39 1.78
C PHE A 77 -2.77 -10.79 2.27
N SER A 78 -2.48 -11.07 3.54
CA SER A 78 -2.74 -12.37 4.15
C SER A 78 -4.24 -12.72 4.26
N ASP A 79 -5.12 -11.75 4.09
CA ASP A 79 -6.57 -11.99 4.06
C ASP A 79 -7.06 -12.48 2.68
N GLY A 80 -6.15 -12.72 1.74
CA GLY A 80 -6.49 -13.14 0.39
C GLY A 80 -6.78 -12.01 -0.58
N HIS A 81 -6.77 -10.77 -0.13
CA HIS A 81 -7.01 -9.61 -0.97
C HIS A 81 -5.81 -9.34 -1.86
N ASN A 82 -6.00 -9.42 -3.18
CA ASN A 82 -4.92 -9.29 -4.15
C ASN A 82 -5.24 -8.35 -5.32
N SER A 83 -6.33 -7.59 -5.25
CA SER A 83 -6.74 -6.69 -6.32
C SER A 83 -6.27 -5.24 -6.12
N GLY A 84 -5.50 -4.97 -5.07
CA GLY A 84 -5.02 -3.63 -4.78
C GLY A 84 -3.81 -3.25 -5.64
N ILE A 85 -4.02 -2.37 -6.61
CA ILE A 85 -2.94 -1.78 -7.40
C ILE A 85 -2.76 -0.36 -6.89
N TYR A 86 -1.60 -0.10 -6.26
CA TYR A 86 -1.31 1.17 -5.62
C TYR A 86 -0.36 1.98 -6.49
N PRO A 87 -0.81 3.11 -7.05
CA PRO A 87 0.11 4.02 -7.76
C PRO A 87 1.27 4.42 -6.83
N TYR A 88 2.46 4.55 -7.38
CA TYR A 88 3.63 4.94 -6.57
C TYR A 88 3.42 6.28 -5.88
N GLU A 89 2.73 7.21 -6.51
CA GLU A 89 2.39 8.49 -5.91
C GLU A 89 1.56 8.30 -4.64
N LYS A 90 0.60 7.39 -4.66
CA LYS A 90 -0.20 7.06 -3.47
C LYS A 90 0.66 6.43 -2.37
N LEU A 91 1.52 5.48 -2.74
CA LEU A 91 2.43 4.84 -1.78
C LEU A 91 3.42 5.86 -1.20
N TYR A 92 3.91 6.77 -2.03
CA TYR A 92 4.77 7.86 -1.58
C TYR A 92 4.10 8.68 -0.47
N ASN A 93 2.85 9.08 -0.70
CA ASN A 93 2.11 9.87 0.27
C ASN A 93 1.78 9.10 1.55
N LEU A 94 1.59 7.79 1.45
CA LEU A 94 1.32 6.94 2.62
C LEU A 94 2.57 6.65 3.45
N THR A 95 3.74 6.63 2.83
CA THR A 95 4.97 6.18 3.49
C THR A 95 5.94 7.29 3.82
N LYS A 96 5.86 8.44 3.17
CA LYS A 96 6.83 9.51 3.41
C LYS A 96 6.79 9.98 4.86
N THR A 97 7.96 10.21 5.43
CA THR A 97 8.10 10.72 6.79
C THR A 97 7.74 12.20 6.82
N LYS A 98 6.95 12.57 7.79
CA LYS A 98 6.60 13.98 8.00
C LYS A 98 7.65 14.68 8.88
#